data_8b5b60d1bbe99acdf266e55fdc17ec07
#
_entry.id   8b5b60d1bbe99acdf266e55fdc17ec07
#
_cell.length_a   1.000
_cell.length_b   1.000
_cell.length_c   1.000
_cell.angle_alpha   90.00
_cell.angle_beta   90.00
_cell.angle_gamma   90.00
#
_symmetry.space_group_name_H-M   'P 1'
#
loop_
_entity.id
_entity.type
_entity.pdbx_description
1 polymer ?
#
loop_
_entity_poly.entity_id
_entity_poly.type
_entity_poly.pdbx_seq_one_letter_code
_entity_poly.pdbx_strand_id
1 'polypeptide(L)'
;MEHKAWHHFLTITQHKLLVMQNCFRVGLFKQGLLHDLSKYSPAEFMTGVHYYQGDRSPNAAEREEKGYSSAWLHHKGRNKHHFEYWIDFSRTSQGIAGAKMPVNYLVEMVMDRIAACKVYRGKDYTDASAWEYYQRERPYLNSAMHTETRAELEKILIMLKQRGEKTTFSYLRKLLKKGNCKVFDNSDQIAWL
;
A
#
# COMPACT_ATOMS: atom_id res chain seq x y z
N MET A 1 -12.90 -24.78 9.55
CA MET A 1 -12.08 -23.64 10.01
C MET A 1 -10.59 -23.84 9.69
N GLU A 2 -10.01 -25.00 10.00
CA GLU A 2 -8.57 -25.26 9.77
C GLU A 2 -8.09 -25.01 8.33
N HIS A 3 -8.83 -25.49 7.32
CA HIS A 3 -8.48 -25.23 5.91
C HIS A 3 -8.45 -23.74 5.58
N LYS A 4 -9.40 -22.94 6.08
CA LYS A 4 -9.41 -21.47 5.83
C LYS A 4 -8.22 -20.78 6.48
N ALA A 5 -7.86 -21.15 7.71
CA ALA A 5 -6.71 -20.60 8.42
C ALA A 5 -5.40 -20.87 7.66
N TRP A 6 -5.23 -22.09 7.18
CA TRP A 6 -4.04 -22.46 6.41
C TRP A 6 -3.96 -21.72 5.07
N HIS A 7 -5.05 -21.68 4.31
CA HIS A 7 -5.09 -20.96 3.03
C HIS A 7 -4.89 -19.46 3.23
N HIS A 8 -5.51 -18.87 4.25
CA HIS A 8 -5.29 -17.47 4.58
C HIS A 8 -3.82 -17.20 4.94
N PHE A 9 -3.21 -18.04 5.78
CA PHE A 9 -1.79 -17.93 6.12
C PHE A 9 -0.89 -18.00 4.89
N LEU A 10 -1.13 -18.95 3.99
CA LEU A 10 -0.38 -19.06 2.73
C LEU A 10 -0.53 -17.80 1.86
N THR A 11 -1.75 -17.28 1.74
CA THR A 11 -2.05 -16.09 0.93
C THR A 11 -1.30 -14.86 1.45
N ILE A 12 -1.37 -14.57 2.76
CA ILE A 12 -0.68 -13.40 3.34
C ILE A 12 0.84 -13.57 3.31
N THR A 13 1.33 -14.81 3.45
CA THR A 13 2.77 -15.10 3.38
C THR A 13 3.29 -14.96 1.96
N GLN A 14 2.59 -15.49 0.95
CA GLN A 14 2.93 -15.30 -0.45
C GLN A 14 2.96 -13.82 -0.82
N HIS A 15 1.94 -13.08 -0.42
CA HIS A 15 1.88 -11.63 -0.62
C HIS A 15 3.10 -10.93 -0.01
N LYS A 16 3.38 -11.19 1.27
CA LYS A 16 4.55 -10.61 1.97
C LYS A 16 5.87 -10.91 1.26
N LEU A 17 6.08 -12.15 0.82
CA LEU A 17 7.30 -12.53 0.10
C LEU A 17 7.44 -11.79 -1.24
N LEU A 18 6.35 -11.62 -1.98
CA LEU A 18 6.35 -10.84 -3.22
C LEU A 18 6.66 -9.36 -2.97
N VAL A 19 6.07 -8.75 -1.93
CA VAL A 19 6.38 -7.37 -1.56
C VAL A 19 7.84 -7.25 -1.15
N MET A 20 8.35 -8.15 -0.33
CA MET A 20 9.74 -8.17 0.09
C MET A 20 10.70 -8.23 -1.11
N GLN A 21 10.46 -9.14 -2.06
CA GLN A 21 11.25 -9.26 -3.29
C GLN A 21 11.22 -7.97 -4.11
N ASN A 22 10.04 -7.38 -4.30
CA ASN A 22 9.89 -6.13 -5.04
C ASN A 22 10.59 -4.96 -4.33
N CYS A 23 10.44 -4.85 -3.01
CA CYS A 23 11.12 -3.85 -2.17
C CYS A 23 12.65 -3.98 -2.28
N PHE A 24 13.19 -5.19 -2.25
CA PHE A 24 14.63 -5.44 -2.39
C PHE A 24 15.15 -5.00 -3.78
N ARG A 25 14.36 -5.26 -4.82
CA ARG A 25 14.70 -4.81 -6.19
C ARG A 25 14.80 -3.28 -6.32
N VAL A 26 14.17 -2.51 -5.45
CA VAL A 26 14.25 -1.04 -5.45
C VAL A 26 15.13 -0.47 -4.33
N GLY A 27 15.66 -1.31 -3.43
CA GLY A 27 16.55 -0.90 -2.33
C GLY A 27 15.86 -0.60 -1.01
N LEU A 28 14.58 -0.99 -0.84
CA LEU A 28 13.81 -0.84 0.40
C LEU A 28 13.92 -2.10 1.28
N PHE A 29 15.13 -2.44 1.76
CA PHE A 29 15.38 -3.69 2.49
C PHE A 29 14.61 -3.77 3.80
N LYS A 30 14.67 -2.71 4.64
CA LYS A 30 14.00 -2.69 5.94
C LYS A 30 12.48 -2.80 5.79
N GLN A 31 11.89 -2.01 4.89
CA GLN A 31 10.46 -2.05 4.64
C GLN A 31 10.02 -3.42 4.11
N GLY A 32 10.76 -3.99 3.14
CA GLY A 32 10.44 -5.32 2.62
C GLY A 32 10.45 -6.42 3.69
N LEU A 33 11.41 -6.39 4.62
CA LEU A 33 11.45 -7.35 5.75
C LEU A 33 10.29 -7.17 6.72
N LEU A 34 9.94 -5.92 7.04
CA LEU A 34 8.94 -5.59 8.07
C LEU A 34 7.52 -5.42 7.52
N HIS A 35 7.37 -5.46 6.20
CA HIS A 35 6.08 -5.27 5.54
C HIS A 35 5.01 -6.18 6.12
N ASP A 36 3.89 -5.59 6.51
CA ASP A 36 2.66 -6.29 6.91
C ASP A 36 2.80 -7.35 8.01
N LEU A 37 3.79 -7.21 8.90
CA LEU A 37 3.89 -8.12 10.04
C LEU A 37 2.64 -8.09 10.92
N SER A 38 1.90 -7.01 10.94
CA SER A 38 0.64 -6.87 11.68
C SER A 38 -0.43 -7.87 11.23
N LYS A 39 -0.39 -8.34 9.97
CA LYS A 39 -1.32 -9.36 9.45
C LYS A 39 -1.26 -10.70 10.18
N TYR A 40 -0.14 -10.98 10.86
CA TYR A 40 0.01 -12.19 11.68
C TYR A 40 -0.45 -11.98 13.13
N SER A 41 -0.86 -10.77 13.51
CA SER A 41 -1.45 -10.51 14.83
C SER A 41 -2.83 -11.17 14.95
N PRO A 42 -3.26 -11.59 16.15
CA PRO A 42 -4.59 -12.17 16.33
C PRO A 42 -5.72 -11.26 15.81
N ALA A 43 -5.60 -9.95 15.97
CA ALA A 43 -6.61 -8.98 15.55
C ALA A 43 -6.87 -8.99 14.03
N GLU A 44 -5.82 -9.11 13.21
CA GLU A 44 -5.95 -9.15 11.75
C GLU A 44 -6.12 -10.59 11.25
N PHE A 45 -5.33 -11.53 11.79
CA PHE A 45 -5.32 -12.92 11.32
C PHE A 45 -6.66 -13.62 11.52
N MET A 46 -7.26 -13.55 12.72
CA MET A 46 -8.52 -14.23 13.02
C MET A 46 -9.68 -13.65 12.20
N THR A 47 -9.73 -12.32 12.06
CA THR A 47 -10.70 -11.67 11.17
C THR A 47 -10.47 -12.09 9.71
N GLY A 48 -9.21 -12.13 9.29
CA GLY A 48 -8.83 -12.61 7.97
C GLY A 48 -9.30 -14.04 7.70
N VAL A 49 -9.12 -14.97 8.66
CA VAL A 49 -9.60 -16.36 8.55
C VAL A 49 -11.11 -16.42 8.43
N HIS A 50 -11.84 -15.64 9.25
CA HIS A 50 -13.30 -15.62 9.25
C HIS A 50 -13.86 -15.22 7.88
N TYR A 51 -13.31 -14.15 7.28
CA TYR A 51 -13.79 -13.59 6.02
C TYR A 51 -13.05 -14.10 4.78
N TYR A 52 -12.16 -15.10 4.92
CA TYR A 52 -11.39 -15.63 3.80
C TYR A 52 -12.28 -16.28 2.73
N GLN A 53 -12.13 -15.85 1.48
CA GLN A 53 -12.83 -16.36 0.30
C GLN A 53 -11.87 -16.88 -0.79
N GLY A 54 -10.59 -16.46 -0.77
CA GLY A 54 -9.54 -16.91 -1.69
C GLY A 54 -9.34 -16.02 -2.92
N ASP A 55 -10.37 -15.33 -3.38
CA ASP A 55 -10.40 -14.53 -4.61
C ASP A 55 -10.29 -13.01 -4.38
N ARG A 56 -10.46 -12.58 -3.14
CA ARG A 56 -10.40 -11.17 -2.75
C ARG A 56 -9.91 -10.98 -1.30
N SER A 57 -9.61 -9.72 -0.97
CA SER A 57 -9.21 -9.36 0.39
C SER A 57 -10.34 -9.65 1.40
N PRO A 58 -10.06 -10.35 2.53
CA PRO A 58 -11.02 -10.55 3.61
C PRO A 58 -11.61 -9.26 4.17
N ASN A 59 -10.84 -8.16 4.15
CA ASN A 59 -11.30 -6.85 4.62
C ASN A 59 -12.49 -6.31 3.79
N ALA A 60 -12.58 -6.67 2.51
CA ALA A 60 -13.71 -6.30 1.67
C ALA A 60 -14.99 -7.00 2.12
N ALA A 61 -14.92 -8.31 2.39
CA ALA A 61 -16.05 -9.09 2.89
C ALA A 61 -16.51 -8.63 4.29
N GLU A 62 -15.56 -8.33 5.20
CA GLU A 62 -15.92 -7.75 6.51
C GLU A 62 -16.64 -6.41 6.36
N ARG A 63 -16.18 -5.57 5.43
CA ARG A 63 -16.78 -4.24 5.18
C ARG A 63 -18.18 -4.36 4.57
N GLU A 64 -18.41 -5.33 3.71
CA GLU A 64 -19.74 -5.60 3.14
C GLU A 64 -20.74 -6.04 4.22
N GLU A 65 -20.30 -6.84 5.20
CA GLU A 65 -21.16 -7.32 6.27
C GLU A 65 -21.41 -6.28 7.36
N LYS A 66 -20.36 -5.57 7.82
CA LYS A 66 -20.40 -4.68 8.99
C LYS A 66 -20.44 -3.19 8.69
N GLY A 67 -20.31 -2.79 7.41
CA GLY A 67 -20.14 -1.40 7.01
C GLY A 67 -18.71 -0.86 7.20
N TYR A 68 -17.82 -1.57 7.89
CA TYR A 68 -16.41 -1.24 8.10
C TYR A 68 -15.58 -2.51 8.26
N SER A 69 -14.25 -2.41 8.23
CA SER A 69 -13.37 -3.52 8.55
C SER A 69 -12.49 -3.17 9.76
N SER A 70 -12.68 -3.92 10.85
CA SER A 70 -11.87 -3.79 12.07
C SER A 70 -10.42 -4.19 11.83
N ALA A 71 -10.20 -5.25 11.05
CA ALA A 71 -8.88 -5.67 10.63
C ALA A 71 -8.17 -4.58 9.80
N TRP A 72 -8.89 -3.92 8.89
CA TRP A 72 -8.34 -2.81 8.12
C TRP A 72 -8.00 -1.59 8.97
N LEU A 73 -8.86 -1.22 9.92
CA LEU A 73 -8.58 -0.12 10.85
C LEU A 73 -7.32 -0.39 11.68
N HIS A 74 -7.15 -1.62 12.17
CA HIS A 74 -5.94 -2.04 12.87
C HIS A 74 -4.71 -1.99 11.94
N HIS A 75 -4.85 -2.50 10.72
CA HIS A 75 -3.79 -2.62 9.73
C HIS A 75 -3.27 -1.25 9.26
N LYS A 76 -4.15 -0.39 8.75
CA LYS A 76 -3.77 0.92 8.21
C LYS A 76 -3.16 1.85 9.26
N GLY A 77 -3.54 1.72 10.52
CA GLY A 77 -2.97 2.50 11.62
C GLY A 77 -1.54 2.09 12.03
N ARG A 78 -1.04 0.95 11.53
CA ARG A 78 0.29 0.41 11.84
C ARG A 78 1.23 0.36 10.64
N ASN A 79 0.70 0.46 9.44
CA ASN A 79 1.44 0.29 8.19
C ASN A 79 1.49 1.59 7.40
N LYS A 80 2.64 2.26 7.44
CA LYS A 80 2.85 3.60 6.87
C LYS A 80 2.80 3.64 5.33
N HIS A 81 2.81 2.49 4.66
CA HIS A 81 2.63 2.43 3.21
C HIS A 81 1.16 2.58 2.77
N HIS A 82 0.21 2.59 3.70
CA HIS A 82 -1.18 2.96 3.43
C HIS A 82 -1.38 4.45 3.57
N PHE A 83 -2.00 5.09 2.57
CA PHE A 83 -2.19 6.54 2.58
C PHE A 83 -3.10 7.00 3.72
N GLU A 84 -4.02 6.15 4.20
CA GLU A 84 -4.91 6.42 5.32
C GLU A 84 -4.19 6.62 6.66
N TYR A 85 -2.96 6.11 6.80
CA TYR A 85 -2.09 6.43 7.93
C TYR A 85 -1.74 7.92 7.99
N TRP A 86 -1.71 8.60 6.83
CA TRP A 86 -1.30 9.99 6.65
C TRP A 86 -2.47 10.97 6.63
N ILE A 87 -3.62 10.59 7.19
CA ILE A 87 -4.79 11.47 7.29
C ILE A 87 -4.80 12.14 8.67
N ASP A 88 -4.86 13.49 8.68
CA ASP A 88 -4.85 14.28 9.90
C ASP A 88 -5.75 15.51 9.78
N PHE A 89 -5.94 16.22 10.90
CA PHE A 89 -6.62 17.51 10.89
C PHE A 89 -5.81 18.55 10.14
N SER A 90 -6.50 19.30 9.28
CA SER A 90 -5.91 20.40 8.55
C SER A 90 -6.46 21.74 9.02
N ARG A 91 -5.57 22.71 9.27
CA ARG A 91 -5.96 24.08 9.56
C ARG A 91 -6.33 24.88 8.31
N THR A 92 -5.90 24.43 7.14
CA THR A 92 -6.09 25.13 5.84
C THR A 92 -7.24 24.57 5.02
N SER A 93 -7.59 23.30 5.21
CA SER A 93 -8.81 22.68 4.68
C SER A 93 -9.78 22.45 5.85
N GLN A 94 -11.05 22.78 5.66
CA GLN A 94 -12.05 22.57 6.71
C GLN A 94 -12.19 21.08 7.03
N GLY A 95 -11.48 20.59 8.07
CA GLY A 95 -11.61 19.25 8.59
C GLY A 95 -10.38 18.35 8.37
N ILE A 96 -10.59 17.16 7.83
CA ILE A 96 -9.58 16.10 7.70
C ILE A 96 -8.97 16.14 6.29
N ALA A 97 -7.63 16.07 6.20
CA ALA A 97 -6.90 16.05 4.94
C ALA A 97 -5.73 15.06 4.98
N GLY A 98 -5.32 14.60 3.79
CA GLY A 98 -4.14 13.79 3.64
C GLY A 98 -2.86 14.62 3.77
N ALA A 99 -1.92 14.17 4.60
CA ALA A 99 -0.54 14.63 4.61
C ALA A 99 0.26 13.98 3.48
N LYS A 100 1.30 14.65 3.01
CA LYS A 100 2.18 14.12 1.96
C LYS A 100 2.94 12.90 2.45
N MET A 101 2.82 11.79 1.76
CA MET A 101 3.56 10.57 2.09
C MET A 101 5.05 10.73 1.77
N PRO A 102 5.96 10.32 2.65
CA PRO A 102 7.37 10.18 2.30
C PRO A 102 7.56 9.17 1.17
N VAL A 103 8.53 9.46 0.29
CA VAL A 103 8.76 8.70 -0.95
C VAL A 103 8.98 7.21 -0.72
N ASN A 104 9.68 6.83 0.35
CA ASN A 104 9.92 5.42 0.68
C ASN A 104 8.63 4.65 0.97
N TYR A 105 7.64 5.26 1.63
CA TYR A 105 6.35 4.63 1.89
C TYR A 105 5.45 4.63 0.64
N LEU A 106 5.53 5.68 -0.18
CA LEU A 106 4.87 5.68 -1.49
C LEU A 106 5.38 4.55 -2.39
N VAL A 107 6.70 4.34 -2.43
CA VAL A 107 7.30 3.23 -3.20
C VAL A 107 6.89 1.88 -2.61
N GLU A 108 6.88 1.73 -1.29
CA GLU A 108 6.39 0.51 -0.62
C GLU A 108 4.91 0.23 -0.98
N MET A 109 4.04 1.25 -0.99
CA MET A 109 2.64 1.13 -1.42
C MET A 109 2.52 0.64 -2.87
N VAL A 110 3.41 1.08 -3.77
CA VAL A 110 3.43 0.58 -5.15
C VAL A 110 3.85 -0.90 -5.19
N MET A 111 4.86 -1.30 -4.41
CA MET A 111 5.30 -2.70 -4.33
C MET A 111 4.20 -3.60 -3.78
N ASP A 112 3.47 -3.13 -2.77
CA ASP A 112 2.30 -3.78 -2.19
C ASP A 112 1.19 -3.99 -3.23
N ARG A 113 0.80 -2.95 -3.98
CA ARG A 113 -0.23 -3.03 -5.03
C ARG A 113 0.15 -4.01 -6.15
N ILE A 114 1.40 -4.03 -6.58
CA ILE A 114 1.89 -5.00 -7.57
C ILE A 114 1.77 -6.42 -7.03
N ALA A 115 2.21 -6.65 -5.81
CA ALA A 115 2.16 -7.97 -5.17
C ALA A 115 0.71 -8.45 -4.96
N ALA A 116 -0.17 -7.59 -4.47
CA ALA A 116 -1.60 -7.89 -4.31
C ALA A 116 -2.24 -8.29 -5.64
N CYS A 117 -1.97 -7.53 -6.72
CA CYS A 117 -2.47 -7.89 -8.05
C CYS A 117 -1.95 -9.24 -8.53
N LYS A 118 -0.67 -9.57 -8.27
CA LYS A 118 -0.10 -10.88 -8.61
C LYS A 118 -0.75 -12.03 -7.84
N VAL A 119 -1.03 -11.83 -6.55
CA VAL A 119 -1.67 -12.84 -5.71
C VAL A 119 -3.11 -13.11 -6.15
N TYR A 120 -3.92 -12.05 -6.34
CA TYR A 120 -5.35 -12.21 -6.61
C TYR A 120 -5.69 -12.47 -8.08
N ARG A 121 -4.85 -12.06 -9.04
CA ARG A 121 -5.06 -12.32 -10.46
C ARG A 121 -4.31 -13.56 -10.97
N GLY A 122 -3.29 -14.00 -10.25
CA GLY A 122 -2.48 -15.15 -10.65
C GLY A 122 -1.95 -15.03 -12.08
N LYS A 123 -2.34 -15.97 -12.94
CA LYS A 123 -1.95 -16.01 -14.36
C LYS A 123 -2.50 -14.84 -15.21
N ASP A 124 -3.55 -14.19 -14.75
CA ASP A 124 -4.18 -13.07 -15.45
C ASP A 124 -3.56 -11.71 -15.07
N TYR A 125 -2.50 -11.71 -14.26
CA TYR A 125 -1.74 -10.51 -13.93
C TYR A 125 -1.06 -9.94 -15.18
N THR A 126 -1.17 -8.62 -15.33
CA THR A 126 -0.42 -7.82 -16.30
C THR A 126 0.13 -6.57 -15.64
N ASP A 127 1.09 -5.91 -16.28
CA ASP A 127 1.63 -4.62 -15.79
C ASP A 127 0.57 -3.50 -15.72
N ALA A 128 -0.60 -3.68 -16.37
CA ALA A 128 -1.74 -2.77 -16.25
C ALA A 128 -2.58 -3.02 -14.99
N SER A 129 -2.46 -4.19 -14.36
CA SER A 129 -3.35 -4.64 -13.28
C SER A 129 -3.44 -3.67 -12.10
N ALA A 130 -2.30 -3.11 -11.67
CA ALA A 130 -2.26 -2.16 -10.55
C ALA A 130 -2.91 -0.81 -10.90
N TRP A 131 -2.80 -0.36 -12.16
CA TRP A 131 -3.49 0.83 -12.65
C TRP A 131 -5.00 0.62 -12.72
N GLU A 132 -5.45 -0.52 -13.26
CA GLU A 132 -6.87 -0.85 -13.34
C GLU A 132 -7.53 -0.95 -11.96
N TYR A 133 -6.82 -1.54 -10.99
CA TYR A 133 -7.25 -1.57 -9.61
C TYR A 133 -7.38 -0.16 -9.02
N TYR A 134 -6.35 0.69 -9.20
CA TYR A 134 -6.37 2.08 -8.77
C TYR A 134 -7.53 2.88 -9.37
N GLN A 135 -7.83 2.69 -10.67
CA GLN A 135 -8.93 3.42 -11.33
C GLN A 135 -10.29 3.14 -10.68
N ARG A 136 -10.51 1.94 -10.16
CA ARG A 136 -11.74 1.58 -9.43
C ARG A 136 -11.82 2.24 -8.06
N GLU A 137 -10.67 2.42 -7.39
CA GLU A 137 -10.60 3.08 -6.09
C GLU A 137 -10.59 4.61 -6.19
N ARG A 138 -10.13 5.15 -7.30
CA ARG A 138 -9.89 6.59 -7.52
C ARG A 138 -11.02 7.52 -7.07
N PRO A 139 -12.32 7.23 -7.33
CA PRO A 139 -13.42 8.10 -6.88
C PRO A 139 -13.44 8.30 -5.36
N TYR A 140 -13.00 7.30 -4.60
CA TYR A 140 -12.99 7.32 -3.15
C TYR A 140 -11.71 7.94 -2.55
N LEU A 141 -10.63 8.05 -3.35
CA LEU A 141 -9.33 8.54 -2.90
C LEU A 141 -9.19 10.07 -3.02
N ASN A 142 -10.00 10.71 -3.87
CA ASN A 142 -9.81 12.09 -4.30
C ASN A 142 -9.80 13.12 -3.16
N SER A 143 -10.55 12.89 -2.08
CA SER A 143 -10.61 13.80 -0.92
C SER A 143 -9.67 13.43 0.23
N ALA A 144 -9.15 12.21 0.24
CA ALA A 144 -8.41 11.67 1.38
C ALA A 144 -6.89 11.62 1.17
N MET A 145 -6.44 11.44 -0.07
CA MET A 145 -5.01 11.36 -0.38
C MET A 145 -4.45 12.73 -0.75
N HIS A 146 -3.28 13.09 -0.21
CA HIS A 146 -2.57 14.32 -0.59
C HIS A 146 -2.35 14.40 -2.10
N THR A 147 -2.57 15.57 -2.69
CA THR A 147 -2.56 15.78 -4.15
C THR A 147 -1.26 15.38 -4.82
N GLU A 148 -0.10 15.77 -4.24
CA GLU A 148 1.21 15.39 -4.79
C GLU A 148 1.48 13.87 -4.64
N THR A 149 1.08 13.26 -3.53
CA THR A 149 1.17 11.80 -3.34
C THR A 149 0.38 11.07 -4.42
N ARG A 150 -0.84 11.53 -4.69
CA ARG A 150 -1.71 10.97 -5.71
C ARG A 150 -1.13 11.13 -7.12
N ALA A 151 -0.67 12.34 -7.45
CA ALA A 151 -0.08 12.61 -8.76
C ALA A 151 1.15 11.73 -9.04
N GLU A 152 2.03 11.55 -8.05
CA GLU A 152 3.21 10.69 -8.20
C GLU A 152 2.82 9.20 -8.26
N LEU A 153 1.82 8.75 -7.47
CA LEU A 153 1.27 7.40 -7.57
C LEU A 153 0.72 7.12 -8.97
N GLU A 154 -0.13 8.00 -9.50
CA GLU A 154 -0.71 7.86 -10.83
C GLU A 154 0.37 7.76 -11.91
N LYS A 155 1.37 8.64 -11.87
CA LYS A 155 2.52 8.62 -12.78
C LYS A 155 3.27 7.30 -12.74
N ILE A 156 3.52 6.76 -11.54
CA ILE A 156 4.22 5.47 -11.37
C ILE A 156 3.39 4.32 -11.93
N LEU A 157 2.09 4.27 -11.63
CA LEU A 157 1.19 3.21 -12.11
C LEU A 157 0.98 3.25 -13.62
N ILE A 158 0.91 4.45 -14.23
CA ILE A 158 0.87 4.63 -15.68
C ILE A 158 2.19 4.17 -16.32
N MET A 159 3.33 4.52 -15.70
CA MET A 159 4.65 4.06 -16.17
C MET A 159 4.73 2.53 -16.11
N LEU A 160 4.26 1.90 -15.05
CA LEU A 160 4.20 0.44 -14.92
C LEU A 160 3.40 -0.17 -16.08
N LYS A 161 2.17 0.31 -16.29
CA LYS A 161 1.31 -0.14 -17.37
C LYS A 161 1.95 -0.03 -18.75
N GLN A 162 2.65 1.07 -19.03
CA GLN A 162 3.16 1.39 -20.37
C GLN A 162 4.56 0.82 -20.64
N ARG A 163 5.41 0.68 -19.59
CA ARG A 163 6.83 0.40 -19.74
C ARG A 163 7.32 -0.79 -18.93
N GLY A 164 6.42 -1.45 -18.20
CA GLY A 164 6.68 -2.65 -17.42
C GLY A 164 7.51 -2.43 -16.15
N GLU A 165 7.63 -3.49 -15.35
CA GLU A 165 8.32 -3.48 -14.06
C GLU A 165 9.78 -3.03 -14.15
N LYS A 166 10.55 -3.50 -15.14
CA LYS A 166 12.00 -3.21 -15.25
C LYS A 166 12.26 -1.70 -15.28
N THR A 167 11.55 -1.00 -16.16
CA THR A 167 11.69 0.47 -16.32
C THR A 167 11.20 1.21 -15.09
N THR A 168 10.03 0.83 -14.58
CA THR A 168 9.42 1.44 -13.39
C THR A 168 10.31 1.27 -12.16
N PHE A 169 10.85 0.09 -11.90
CA PHE A 169 11.73 -0.15 -10.75
C PHE A 169 13.06 0.61 -10.87
N SER A 170 13.57 0.80 -12.09
CA SER A 170 14.73 1.66 -12.30
C SER A 170 14.43 3.13 -11.96
N TYR A 171 13.26 3.63 -12.35
CA TYR A 171 12.79 4.97 -11.98
C TYR A 171 12.65 5.10 -10.45
N LEU A 172 12.02 4.13 -9.78
CA LEU A 172 11.80 4.16 -8.34
C LEU A 172 13.10 4.15 -7.53
N ARG A 173 14.12 3.39 -7.97
CA ARG A 173 15.47 3.47 -7.37
C ARG A 173 16.08 4.87 -7.44
N LYS A 174 15.92 5.56 -8.56
CA LYS A 174 16.40 6.95 -8.72
C LYS A 174 15.61 7.91 -7.85
N LEU A 175 14.29 7.72 -7.76
CA LEU A 175 13.40 8.54 -6.93
C LEU A 175 13.78 8.43 -5.44
N LEU A 176 14.00 7.21 -4.95
CA LEU A 176 14.45 6.97 -3.56
C LEU A 176 15.79 7.62 -3.24
N LYS A 177 16.76 7.56 -4.17
CA LYS A 177 18.07 8.24 -3.99
C LYS A 177 17.89 9.76 -3.87
N LYS A 178 17.04 10.37 -4.69
CA LYS A 178 16.75 11.82 -4.62
C LYS A 178 16.00 12.20 -3.34
N GLY A 179 15.05 11.38 -2.89
CA GLY A 179 14.32 11.58 -1.64
C GLY A 179 15.22 11.55 -0.42
N ASN A 180 16.18 10.62 -0.38
CA ASN A 180 17.16 10.53 0.70
C ASN A 180 18.14 11.73 0.75
N CYS A 181 18.43 12.38 -0.40
CA CYS A 181 19.24 13.60 -0.41
C CYS A 181 18.52 14.83 0.17
N LYS A 182 17.17 14.87 0.12
CA LYS A 182 16.39 15.98 0.67
C LYS A 182 16.15 15.90 2.19
N VAL A 183 16.36 14.75 2.82
CA VAL A 183 16.21 14.55 4.27
C VAL A 183 17.31 15.26 5.06
N PHE A 184 18.39 15.70 4.41
CA PHE A 184 19.48 16.47 5.07
C PHE A 184 19.38 17.99 4.89
N ASP A 185 18.38 18.49 4.17
CA ASP A 185 18.14 19.94 4.07
C ASP A 185 17.11 20.34 5.14
N ASN A 186 17.66 20.76 6.31
CA ASN A 186 16.91 21.18 7.50
C ASN A 186 16.18 22.52 7.35
N SER A 187 15.96 23.03 6.14
CA SER A 187 15.34 24.35 5.93
C SER A 187 13.81 24.36 6.02
N ASP A 188 13.16 23.19 6.03
CA ASP A 188 11.69 23.05 6.16
C ASP A 188 11.22 22.65 7.56
N GLN A 189 12.08 22.78 8.57
CA GLN A 189 11.66 22.61 9.96
C GLN A 189 11.11 23.92 10.51
N ILE A 190 9.91 23.79 11.11
CA ILE A 190 9.29 24.70 12.04
C ILE A 190 8.29 25.68 11.44
N ALA A 191 7.06 25.22 11.31
CA ALA A 191 5.87 26.02 11.62
C ALA A 191 4.92 25.18 12.50
N TRP A 192 5.43 24.75 13.65
CA TRP A 192 4.61 24.11 14.69
C TRP A 192 4.80 24.90 15.99
N LEU A 193 4.21 26.11 16.07
CA LEU A 193 3.81 26.80 17.33
C LEU A 193 2.58 27.65 17.04
#